data_786d30080e9798d730860f723d17d3d8
#
_entry.id   786d30080e9798d730860f723d17d3d8
#
_cell.length_a   1.000
_cell.length_b   1.000
_cell.length_c   1.000
_cell.angle_alpha   90.00
_cell.angle_beta   90.00
_cell.angle_gamma   90.00
#
_symmetry.space_group_name_H-M   'P 1'
#
loop_
_entity.id
_entity.type
_entity.pdbx_description
1 polymer ?
#
loop_
_entity_poly.entity_id
_entity_poly.type
_entity_poly.pdbx_seq_one_letter_code
_entity_poly.pdbx_strand_id
1 'polypeptide(L)'
;MSTFYWQCTSGCSSTQNLDNVNYICTGASVQENWEQGERTFNYVFPGEGPFVVEFASCCWISLDYGSGSSWSIQTTVNLATRTDINQPNSSPVTTGKPLYTVQYGCHIAIQIPVADANDDIVRCRWSKGSECVSVCSSLPSATLDEETCTIFFPSTHTVNGMYAVAITVEDFPRSNISIGGTTYTPNDPMTSVNLQFLIQTASLSGGCDERPKFVNDTPSEGTVFDVITGQTIHISFYVISNATISRVDVTSPAGMTYTSPQPFPGRPGVVFVNTTWTPTAIQIGSHILCAIAEDINGKASDSRCVEIRVTDISPCVEEPCANNGTCIRLGMTQNFTCICLSGYTGDRCQTEIDECTSLPCLNNATCIDDIDLFSCVCRPGFTGIVCETDINECASFPCENNGTCLDRIDQFACACPLGFTGILCEIDVDECASRPCTFLFDCYDGIGMYDCKLNSLKVAAILLSLALTILIIVLIIYKNKKKYKHVDHSWLSNYLDVRKPDSQPRQVYMPQQQPVQTTKQNLSLSKVFAINESAEINRTDGKL
;
A
#
# COMPACT_ATOMS: atom_id res chain seq x y z
N MET A 1 0.25 -55.46 9.51
CA MET A 1 0.02 -54.00 9.47
C MET A 1 -0.08 -53.64 7.99
N SER A 2 -1.24 -53.19 7.56
CA SER A 2 -1.36 -52.60 6.21
C SER A 2 -0.56 -51.31 6.20
N THR A 3 0.46 -51.22 5.38
CA THR A 3 1.21 -49.97 5.16
C THR A 3 0.33 -49.04 4.35
N PHE A 4 -0.05 -47.90 4.97
CA PHE A 4 -0.76 -46.83 4.28
C PHE A 4 0.26 -45.91 3.62
N TYR A 5 -0.12 -45.38 2.45
CA TYR A 5 0.75 -44.52 1.64
C TYR A 5 -0.01 -43.28 1.19
N TRP A 6 0.69 -42.16 1.08
CA TRP A 6 0.32 -41.08 0.21
C TRP A 6 0.41 -41.55 -1.23
N GLN A 7 -0.59 -41.23 -2.03
CA GLN A 7 -0.70 -41.71 -3.41
C GLN A 7 -0.93 -40.56 -4.36
N CYS A 8 -0.35 -40.64 -5.55
CA CYS A 8 -0.77 -39.83 -6.69
C CYS A 8 -1.91 -40.57 -7.37
N THR A 9 -3.11 -40.01 -7.34
CA THR A 9 -4.34 -40.62 -7.86
C THR A 9 -4.78 -40.04 -9.21
N SER A 10 -4.28 -38.84 -9.57
CA SER A 10 -4.52 -38.23 -10.87
C SER A 10 -3.29 -37.47 -11.36
N GLY A 11 -3.14 -37.34 -12.68
CA GLY A 11 -2.01 -36.67 -13.34
C GLY A 11 -0.74 -37.53 -13.45
N CYS A 12 -0.59 -38.59 -12.67
CA CYS A 12 0.47 -39.57 -12.79
C CYS A 12 0.11 -40.68 -13.83
N SER A 13 1.11 -41.36 -14.37
CA SER A 13 0.91 -42.41 -15.38
C SER A 13 0.08 -43.60 -14.87
N SER A 14 0.05 -43.81 -13.55
CA SER A 14 -0.80 -44.77 -12.82
C SER A 14 -0.82 -44.31 -11.35
N THR A 15 -1.75 -44.86 -10.55
CA THR A 15 -1.73 -44.64 -9.09
C THR A 15 -0.39 -45.09 -8.52
N GLN A 16 0.35 -44.18 -7.94
CA GLN A 16 1.70 -44.40 -7.40
C GLN A 16 1.76 -44.06 -5.91
N ASN A 17 2.41 -44.93 -5.15
CA ASN A 17 2.74 -44.64 -3.75
C ASN A 17 3.90 -43.61 -3.70
N LEU A 18 3.69 -42.52 -3.04
CA LEU A 18 4.66 -41.40 -2.93
C LEU A 18 5.52 -41.54 -1.68
N ASP A 19 4.91 -41.70 -0.51
CA ASP A 19 5.57 -41.90 0.77
C ASP A 19 4.65 -42.66 1.75
N ASN A 20 5.24 -43.23 2.78
CA ASN A 20 4.50 -43.88 3.86
C ASN A 20 3.89 -42.82 4.81
N VAL A 21 2.91 -43.24 5.61
CA VAL A 21 2.13 -42.36 6.51
C VAL A 21 2.77 -42.23 7.90
N ASN A 22 4.07 -42.34 8.03
CA ASN A 22 4.71 -42.00 9.29
C ASN A 22 4.67 -40.48 9.48
N TYR A 23 4.09 -40.01 10.57
CA TYR A 23 3.96 -38.58 10.86
C TYR A 23 4.61 -38.25 12.21
N ILE A 24 4.95 -36.97 12.36
CA ILE A 24 5.37 -36.40 13.64
C ILE A 24 4.12 -35.91 14.35
N CYS A 25 3.84 -36.41 15.56
CA CYS A 25 2.71 -35.94 16.35
C CYS A 25 2.86 -34.43 16.65
N THR A 26 1.87 -33.63 16.28
CA THR A 26 1.80 -32.20 16.52
C THR A 26 0.73 -31.79 17.52
N GLY A 27 -0.11 -32.72 17.93
CA GLY A 27 -1.11 -32.54 18.97
C GLY A 27 -1.81 -33.87 19.30
N ALA A 28 -2.21 -34.01 20.54
CA ALA A 28 -2.98 -35.18 20.99
C ALA A 28 -3.83 -34.84 22.23
N SER A 29 -4.97 -35.51 22.37
CA SER A 29 -5.80 -35.48 23.58
C SER A 29 -6.13 -36.89 24.01
N VAL A 30 -5.57 -37.31 25.14
CA VAL A 30 -5.91 -38.58 25.75
C VAL A 30 -7.36 -38.61 26.25
N GLN A 31 -7.85 -37.46 26.72
CA GLN A 31 -9.22 -37.32 27.24
C GLN A 31 -10.27 -37.43 26.14
N GLU A 32 -10.03 -36.81 24.99
CA GLU A 32 -10.93 -36.83 23.83
C GLU A 32 -10.56 -37.94 22.83
N ASN A 33 -9.49 -38.70 23.09
CA ASN A 33 -9.02 -39.83 22.30
C ASN A 33 -8.76 -39.47 20.82
N TRP A 34 -7.97 -38.40 20.59
CA TRP A 34 -7.51 -38.04 19.25
C TRP A 34 -6.01 -37.74 19.22
N GLU A 35 -5.43 -37.92 18.08
CA GLU A 35 -4.06 -37.58 17.78
C GLU A 35 -4.01 -36.96 16.37
N GLN A 36 -3.12 -35.98 16.18
CA GLN A 36 -2.85 -35.38 14.90
C GLN A 36 -1.34 -35.27 14.65
N GLY A 37 -0.96 -35.20 13.41
CA GLY A 37 0.45 -35.08 13.06
C GLY A 37 0.69 -34.46 11.70
N GLU A 38 1.97 -34.18 11.47
CA GLU A 38 2.46 -33.60 10.23
C GLU A 38 3.49 -34.55 9.58
N ARG A 39 3.43 -34.65 8.26
CA ARG A 39 4.41 -35.35 7.45
C ARG A 39 4.86 -34.46 6.31
N THR A 40 6.15 -34.17 6.25
CA THR A 40 6.79 -33.48 5.13
C THR A 40 7.62 -34.50 4.35
N PHE A 41 7.48 -34.56 3.03
CA PHE A 41 8.29 -35.39 2.17
C PHE A 41 8.54 -34.72 0.82
N ASN A 42 9.60 -35.13 0.13
CA ASN A 42 9.96 -34.65 -1.19
C ASN A 42 9.65 -35.71 -2.23
N TYR A 43 9.00 -35.33 -3.33
CA TYR A 43 8.72 -36.21 -4.44
C TYR A 43 8.98 -35.52 -5.77
N VAL A 44 9.50 -36.27 -6.75
CA VAL A 44 9.74 -35.75 -8.10
C VAL A 44 8.63 -36.25 -9.01
N PHE A 45 7.76 -35.35 -9.40
CA PHE A 45 6.65 -35.66 -10.31
C PHE A 45 7.14 -35.79 -11.77
N PRO A 46 6.46 -36.59 -12.59
CA PRO A 46 6.89 -36.88 -13.98
C PRO A 46 6.61 -35.75 -14.97
N GLY A 47 6.13 -34.59 -14.53
CA GLY A 47 5.77 -33.44 -15.36
C GLY A 47 5.36 -32.23 -14.52
N GLU A 48 4.67 -31.29 -15.16
CA GLU A 48 4.25 -30.02 -14.53
C GLU A 48 2.88 -30.13 -13.83
N GLY A 49 2.08 -31.17 -14.12
CA GLY A 49 0.77 -31.39 -13.52
C GLY A 49 -0.39 -30.82 -14.31
N PRO A 50 -1.57 -30.59 -13.71
CA PRO A 50 -1.85 -30.75 -12.28
C PRO A 50 -1.89 -32.22 -11.83
N PHE A 51 -1.48 -32.47 -10.59
CA PHE A 51 -1.51 -33.78 -9.92
C PHE A 51 -2.47 -33.74 -8.73
N VAL A 52 -3.14 -34.87 -8.44
CA VAL A 52 -3.89 -35.05 -7.20
C VAL A 52 -3.13 -36.04 -6.32
N VAL A 53 -2.75 -35.55 -5.13
CA VAL A 53 -2.11 -36.36 -4.11
C VAL A 53 -3.13 -36.62 -3.01
N GLU A 54 -3.34 -37.88 -2.69
CA GLU A 54 -4.39 -38.34 -1.77
C GLU A 54 -3.81 -39.24 -0.69
N PHE A 55 -4.37 -39.09 0.51
CA PHE A 55 -4.31 -40.07 1.55
C PHE A 55 -5.73 -40.42 1.99
N ALA A 56 -6.15 -41.64 1.75
CA ALA A 56 -7.48 -42.12 2.11
C ALA A 56 -7.39 -43.35 3.00
N SER A 57 -8.31 -43.46 3.94
CA SER A 57 -8.41 -44.60 4.83
C SER A 57 -9.87 -44.82 5.29
N CYS A 58 -10.14 -45.91 5.95
CA CYS A 58 -11.35 -46.07 6.75
C CYS A 58 -10.95 -45.89 8.25
N CYS A 59 -11.77 -45.71 9.17
CA CYS A 59 -13.21 -45.53 9.14
C CYS A 59 -13.52 -44.42 10.12
N TRP A 60 -14.54 -43.61 9.83
CA TRP A 60 -15.06 -42.67 10.82
C TRP A 60 -15.63 -43.45 12.02
N ILE A 61 -15.65 -42.82 13.16
CA ILE A 61 -16.49 -43.23 14.30
C ILE A 61 -17.97 -43.17 13.88
N SER A 62 -18.86 -43.73 14.69
CA SER A 62 -20.28 -43.65 14.43
C SER A 62 -20.74 -42.19 14.38
N LEU A 63 -21.29 -41.77 13.26
CA LEU A 63 -21.81 -40.42 13.02
C LEU A 63 -23.32 -40.40 13.13
N ASP A 64 -23.89 -39.27 13.61
CA ASP A 64 -25.34 -39.07 13.63
C ASP A 64 -25.92 -38.75 12.25
N TYR A 65 -25.07 -38.26 11.34
CA TYR A 65 -25.40 -38.00 9.94
C TYR A 65 -24.26 -38.45 9.02
N GLY A 66 -24.64 -39.05 7.90
CA GLY A 66 -23.68 -39.58 6.92
C GLY A 66 -23.41 -41.07 7.14
N SER A 67 -22.71 -41.73 6.22
CA SER A 67 -22.46 -43.19 6.26
C SER A 67 -21.20 -43.59 7.04
N GLY A 68 -20.34 -42.64 7.39
CA GLY A 68 -19.18 -42.83 8.27
C GLY A 68 -18.14 -43.89 7.85
N SER A 69 -18.12 -44.30 6.55
CA SER A 69 -17.32 -45.45 6.15
C SER A 69 -15.86 -45.15 5.79
N SER A 70 -15.58 -43.98 5.24
CA SER A 70 -14.24 -43.64 4.77
C SER A 70 -13.99 -42.14 4.84
N TRP A 71 -12.73 -41.75 4.88
CA TRP A 71 -12.27 -40.38 4.79
C TRP A 71 -11.12 -40.25 3.80
N SER A 72 -10.94 -39.08 3.24
CA SER A 72 -9.88 -38.79 2.27
C SER A 72 -9.37 -37.36 2.49
N ILE A 73 -8.07 -37.22 2.42
CA ILE A 73 -7.38 -35.93 2.40
C ILE A 73 -6.67 -35.85 1.05
N GLN A 74 -7.00 -34.82 0.29
CA GLN A 74 -6.47 -34.60 -1.05
C GLN A 74 -5.81 -33.21 -1.14
N THR A 75 -4.83 -33.09 -2.03
CA THR A 75 -4.26 -31.82 -2.45
C THR A 75 -4.00 -31.83 -3.94
N THR A 76 -4.26 -30.72 -4.58
CA THR A 76 -3.88 -30.49 -5.97
C THR A 76 -2.50 -29.85 -6.00
N VAL A 77 -1.60 -30.39 -6.83
CA VAL A 77 -0.23 -29.90 -7.01
C VAL A 77 -0.06 -29.49 -8.48
N ASN A 78 0.34 -28.25 -8.72
CA ASN A 78 0.65 -27.74 -10.05
C ASN A 78 2.06 -27.16 -10.05
N LEU A 79 2.97 -27.77 -10.80
CA LEU A 79 4.38 -27.41 -10.88
C LEU A 79 4.72 -26.50 -12.06
N ALA A 80 3.74 -26.20 -12.92
CA ALA A 80 3.94 -25.27 -14.02
C ALA A 80 4.17 -23.84 -13.48
N THR A 81 5.04 -23.12 -14.15
CA THR A 81 5.43 -21.76 -13.76
C THR A 81 4.28 -20.78 -13.98
N ARG A 82 3.99 -19.97 -12.99
CA ARG A 82 3.05 -18.84 -13.04
C ARG A 82 3.70 -17.62 -13.70
N THR A 83 2.93 -16.87 -14.48
CA THR A 83 3.45 -15.69 -15.20
C THR A 83 3.66 -14.46 -14.32
N ASP A 84 3.00 -14.38 -13.18
CA ASP A 84 3.07 -13.23 -12.25
C ASP A 84 4.27 -13.30 -11.30
N ILE A 85 4.60 -14.49 -10.77
CA ILE A 85 5.68 -14.66 -9.79
C ILE A 85 6.88 -15.43 -10.33
N ASN A 86 6.79 -15.93 -11.57
CA ASN A 86 7.82 -16.73 -12.24
C ASN A 86 8.28 -17.97 -11.44
N GLN A 87 7.35 -18.57 -10.70
CA GLN A 87 7.54 -19.78 -9.88
C GLN A 87 6.27 -20.67 -9.97
N PRO A 88 6.34 -21.95 -9.62
CA PRO A 88 5.15 -22.78 -9.46
C PRO A 88 4.23 -22.25 -8.36
N ASN A 89 2.95 -22.59 -8.45
CA ASN A 89 1.98 -22.27 -7.42
C ASN A 89 2.21 -23.12 -6.17
N SER A 90 2.14 -22.48 -5.00
CA SER A 90 2.03 -23.18 -3.71
C SER A 90 0.57 -23.43 -3.39
N SER A 91 0.21 -24.65 -3.05
CA SER A 91 -1.17 -24.93 -2.60
C SER A 91 -1.43 -24.28 -1.24
N PRO A 92 -2.67 -23.88 -0.93
CA PRO A 92 -3.01 -23.27 0.33
C PRO A 92 -2.75 -24.22 1.50
N VAL A 93 -2.47 -23.65 2.67
CA VAL A 93 -2.24 -24.36 3.91
C VAL A 93 -3.42 -24.12 4.84
N THR A 94 -3.90 -25.19 5.46
CA THR A 94 -4.95 -25.14 6.48
C THR A 94 -4.68 -26.14 7.59
N THR A 95 -5.22 -25.87 8.75
CA THR A 95 -5.15 -26.77 9.92
C THR A 95 -6.43 -26.67 10.74
N GLY A 96 -6.62 -27.58 11.64
CA GLY A 96 -7.73 -27.59 12.59
C GLY A 96 -7.57 -28.62 13.66
N LYS A 97 -8.31 -28.46 14.76
CA LYS A 97 -8.44 -29.51 15.78
C LYS A 97 -9.20 -30.71 15.18
N PRO A 98 -8.77 -31.94 15.39
CA PRO A 98 -9.48 -33.11 14.87
C PRO A 98 -10.92 -33.26 15.39
N LEU A 99 -11.18 -32.79 16.60
CA LEU A 99 -12.48 -32.85 17.26
C LEU A 99 -12.78 -31.51 17.97
N TYR A 100 -13.87 -30.87 17.62
CA TYR A 100 -14.42 -29.70 18.30
C TYR A 100 -15.59 -30.12 19.19
N THR A 101 -15.47 -29.96 20.52
CA THR A 101 -16.59 -30.14 21.45
C THR A 101 -17.32 -28.81 21.61
N VAL A 102 -18.62 -28.80 21.32
CA VAL A 102 -19.45 -27.61 21.29
C VAL A 102 -20.68 -27.75 22.15
N GLN A 103 -21.10 -26.68 22.82
CA GLN A 103 -22.29 -26.73 23.69
C GLN A 103 -23.56 -26.90 22.85
N TYR A 104 -24.35 -27.93 23.18
CA TYR A 104 -25.67 -28.14 22.59
C TYR A 104 -26.57 -26.94 22.80
N GLY A 105 -27.31 -26.54 21.78
CA GLY A 105 -28.24 -25.41 21.81
C GLY A 105 -27.58 -24.03 21.59
N CYS A 106 -26.27 -23.98 21.42
CA CYS A 106 -25.55 -22.73 21.11
C CYS A 106 -25.28 -22.59 19.62
N HIS A 107 -25.39 -21.36 19.12
CA HIS A 107 -24.87 -21.03 17.79
C HIS A 107 -23.36 -20.84 17.89
N ILE A 108 -22.62 -21.56 17.09
CA ILE A 108 -21.15 -21.48 17.06
C ILE A 108 -20.67 -21.05 15.68
N ALA A 109 -19.56 -20.33 15.68
CA ALA A 109 -18.78 -20.00 14.50
C ALA A 109 -17.41 -20.66 14.65
N ILE A 110 -17.03 -21.52 13.71
CA ILE A 110 -15.70 -22.14 13.65
C ILE A 110 -15.00 -21.54 12.45
N GLN A 111 -14.05 -20.67 12.69
CA GLN A 111 -13.19 -20.13 11.65
C GLN A 111 -12.07 -21.12 11.39
N ILE A 112 -11.93 -21.51 10.13
CA ILE A 112 -10.86 -22.38 9.66
C ILE A 112 -9.68 -21.49 9.28
N PRO A 113 -8.53 -21.65 9.91
CA PRO A 113 -7.36 -20.88 9.57
C PRO A 113 -6.81 -21.33 8.23
N VAL A 114 -6.51 -20.38 7.37
CA VAL A 114 -5.98 -20.62 6.03
C VAL A 114 -4.81 -19.67 5.79
N ALA A 115 -3.81 -20.12 5.05
CA ALA A 115 -2.69 -19.32 4.61
C ALA A 115 -2.27 -19.75 3.21
N ASP A 116 -1.66 -18.84 2.45
CA ASP A 116 -1.08 -19.13 1.15
C ASP A 116 0.32 -18.53 1.04
N ALA A 117 1.27 -19.36 0.59
CA ALA A 117 2.68 -18.94 0.51
C ALA A 117 2.96 -17.93 -0.62
N ASN A 118 2.05 -17.81 -1.58
CA ASN A 118 2.15 -16.84 -2.68
C ASN A 118 1.30 -15.59 -2.44
N ASP A 119 0.69 -15.45 -1.25
CA ASP A 119 -0.27 -14.40 -0.89
C ASP A 119 -1.50 -14.36 -1.83
N ASP A 120 -1.91 -15.50 -2.35
CA ASP A 120 -3.11 -15.62 -3.18
C ASP A 120 -4.40 -15.44 -2.35
N ILE A 121 -5.52 -15.21 -3.02
CA ILE A 121 -6.83 -15.15 -2.36
C ILE A 121 -7.22 -16.58 -2.00
N VAL A 122 -7.49 -16.84 -0.74
CA VAL A 122 -7.95 -18.16 -0.29
C VAL A 122 -9.44 -18.11 0.01
N ARG A 123 -10.19 -19.11 -0.48
CA ARG A 123 -11.62 -19.32 -0.21
C ARG A 123 -11.88 -20.75 0.18
N CYS A 124 -12.98 -20.94 0.88
CA CYS A 124 -13.43 -22.26 1.31
C CYS A 124 -14.77 -22.59 0.70
N ARG A 125 -14.97 -23.86 0.36
CA ARG A 125 -16.27 -24.40 0.00
C ARG A 125 -16.52 -25.75 0.67
N TRP A 126 -17.77 -26.18 0.71
CA TRP A 126 -18.05 -27.56 1.07
C TRP A 126 -17.41 -28.52 0.07
N SER A 127 -16.77 -29.57 0.58
CA SER A 127 -16.17 -30.62 -0.26
C SER A 127 -17.22 -31.38 -1.05
N LYS A 128 -16.83 -31.91 -2.22
CA LYS A 128 -17.72 -32.61 -3.17
C LYS A 128 -17.08 -33.91 -3.67
N GLY A 129 -17.89 -34.90 -3.95
CA GLY A 129 -17.44 -36.14 -4.60
C GLY A 129 -16.34 -36.87 -3.83
N SER A 130 -15.18 -37.10 -4.46
CA SER A 130 -14.04 -37.81 -3.88
C SER A 130 -13.39 -37.05 -2.70
N GLU A 131 -13.54 -35.72 -2.62
CA GLU A 131 -12.96 -34.91 -1.55
C GLU A 131 -13.58 -35.19 -0.18
N CYS A 132 -14.83 -35.63 -0.12
CA CYS A 132 -15.58 -35.90 1.11
C CYS A 132 -16.04 -37.35 1.24
N VAL A 133 -15.94 -38.14 0.20
CA VAL A 133 -16.33 -39.56 0.14
C VAL A 133 -17.73 -39.81 0.76
N SER A 134 -17.81 -40.26 2.01
CA SER A 134 -19.07 -40.63 2.67
C SER A 134 -19.65 -39.52 3.58
N VAL A 135 -18.96 -38.37 3.71
CA VAL A 135 -19.31 -37.33 4.68
C VAL A 135 -19.63 -35.98 4.04
N CYS A 136 -19.99 -35.95 2.76
CA CYS A 136 -20.26 -34.72 2.02
C CYS A 136 -21.39 -33.83 2.57
N SER A 137 -22.28 -34.37 3.40
CA SER A 137 -23.43 -33.64 3.98
C SER A 137 -23.67 -34.06 5.43
N SER A 138 -22.59 -34.33 6.15
CA SER A 138 -22.66 -34.87 7.51
C SER A 138 -22.82 -33.84 8.60
N LEU A 139 -22.88 -32.55 8.28
CA LEU A 139 -23.16 -31.44 9.21
C LEU A 139 -24.46 -30.73 8.81
N PRO A 140 -25.60 -31.13 9.38
CA PRO A 140 -26.91 -30.58 8.98
C PRO A 140 -27.08 -29.13 9.44
N SER A 141 -27.79 -28.31 8.63
CA SER A 141 -28.14 -26.92 8.92
C SER A 141 -26.95 -25.97 9.14
N ALA A 142 -25.74 -26.41 8.85
CA ALA A 142 -24.57 -25.53 8.88
C ALA A 142 -24.51 -24.69 7.60
N THR A 143 -23.99 -23.47 7.73
CA THR A 143 -23.65 -22.59 6.60
C THR A 143 -22.17 -22.28 6.64
N LEU A 144 -21.59 -22.06 5.48
CA LEU A 144 -20.18 -21.69 5.31
C LEU A 144 -20.10 -20.32 4.67
N ASP A 145 -19.38 -19.41 5.29
CA ASP A 145 -18.91 -18.20 4.65
C ASP A 145 -17.62 -18.54 3.90
N GLU A 146 -17.70 -18.53 2.58
CA GLU A 146 -16.63 -18.96 1.69
C GLU A 146 -15.41 -18.02 1.71
N GLU A 147 -15.64 -16.71 1.94
CA GLU A 147 -14.57 -15.70 1.95
C GLU A 147 -13.77 -15.69 3.27
N THR A 148 -14.46 -15.91 4.40
CA THR A 148 -13.82 -15.94 5.73
C THR A 148 -13.48 -17.35 6.19
N CYS A 149 -13.82 -18.37 5.42
CA CYS A 149 -13.71 -19.78 5.81
C CYS A 149 -14.37 -20.09 7.16
N THR A 150 -15.52 -19.47 7.46
CA THR A 150 -16.19 -19.60 8.75
C THR A 150 -17.43 -20.48 8.63
N ILE A 151 -17.47 -21.56 9.41
CA ILE A 151 -18.62 -22.47 9.52
C ILE A 151 -19.53 -21.98 10.64
N PHE A 152 -20.79 -21.71 10.33
CA PHE A 152 -21.83 -21.40 11.31
C PHE A 152 -22.70 -22.62 11.52
N PHE A 153 -22.74 -23.12 12.76
CA PHE A 153 -23.47 -24.34 13.13
C PHE A 153 -24.38 -24.07 14.34
N PRO A 154 -25.71 -24.34 14.23
CA PRO A 154 -26.66 -24.06 15.30
C PRO A 154 -26.61 -25.05 16.47
N SER A 155 -25.89 -26.18 16.35
CA SER A 155 -25.71 -27.26 17.36
C SER A 155 -27.00 -27.75 18.05
N THR A 156 -28.15 -27.75 17.35
CA THR A 156 -29.48 -28.02 17.91
C THR A 156 -30.04 -29.40 17.58
N HIS A 157 -29.34 -30.21 16.78
CA HIS A 157 -29.90 -31.48 16.25
C HIS A 157 -29.93 -32.61 17.25
N THR A 158 -28.78 -32.99 17.83
CA THR A 158 -28.68 -34.12 18.74
C THR A 158 -27.78 -33.78 19.90
N VAL A 159 -28.20 -34.04 21.14
CA VAL A 159 -27.33 -33.94 22.32
C VAL A 159 -26.33 -35.09 22.29
N ASN A 160 -25.05 -34.74 22.50
CA ASN A 160 -23.91 -35.65 22.35
C ASN A 160 -23.78 -36.26 20.94
N GLY A 161 -24.33 -35.56 19.94
CA GLY A 161 -24.24 -35.97 18.54
C GLY A 161 -22.84 -35.77 17.97
N MET A 162 -22.48 -36.64 17.05
CA MET A 162 -21.19 -36.61 16.34
C MET A 162 -21.38 -36.35 14.85
N TYR A 163 -20.72 -35.33 14.35
CA TYR A 163 -20.85 -34.87 12.99
C TYR A 163 -19.48 -34.74 12.31
N ALA A 164 -19.36 -35.20 11.08
CA ALA A 164 -18.16 -34.96 10.30
C ALA A 164 -18.31 -33.69 9.44
N VAL A 165 -17.22 -32.97 9.31
CA VAL A 165 -17.09 -31.79 8.46
C VAL A 165 -16.09 -32.08 7.36
N ALA A 166 -16.43 -31.73 6.13
CA ALA A 166 -15.52 -31.81 4.99
C ALA A 166 -15.60 -30.50 4.18
N ILE A 167 -14.52 -29.78 4.16
CA ILE A 167 -14.36 -28.53 3.39
C ILE A 167 -13.15 -28.63 2.47
N THR A 168 -13.19 -27.87 1.41
CA THR A 168 -12.07 -27.71 0.46
C THR A 168 -11.65 -26.24 0.47
N VAL A 169 -10.38 -26.04 0.68
CA VAL A 169 -9.71 -24.74 0.66
C VAL A 169 -9.06 -24.58 -0.71
N GLU A 170 -9.32 -23.50 -1.39
CA GLU A 170 -8.86 -23.21 -2.75
C GLU A 170 -8.15 -21.86 -2.80
N ASP A 171 -7.10 -21.76 -3.61
CA ASP A 171 -6.38 -20.54 -3.88
C ASP A 171 -6.74 -19.95 -5.26
N PHE A 172 -6.85 -18.63 -5.31
CA PHE A 172 -7.26 -17.88 -6.49
C PHE A 172 -6.27 -16.75 -6.77
N PRO A 173 -5.88 -16.52 -8.03
CA PRO A 173 -4.95 -15.45 -8.33
C PRO A 173 -5.60 -14.08 -8.10
N ARG A 174 -4.81 -13.06 -7.71
CA ARG A 174 -5.30 -11.69 -7.51
C ARG A 174 -5.63 -10.97 -8.83
N SER A 175 -5.09 -11.45 -9.93
CA SER A 175 -5.30 -10.93 -11.29
C SER A 175 -5.27 -12.08 -12.29
N ASN A 176 -5.60 -11.80 -13.55
CA ASN A 176 -5.49 -12.83 -14.58
C ASN A 176 -4.02 -13.24 -14.77
N ILE A 177 -3.75 -14.53 -14.66
CA ILE A 177 -2.42 -15.13 -14.82
C ILE A 177 -2.47 -16.32 -15.78
N SER A 178 -1.32 -16.79 -16.21
CA SER A 178 -1.20 -18.06 -16.96
C SER A 178 -0.32 -19.05 -16.20
N ILE A 179 -0.76 -20.30 -16.11
CA ILE A 179 -0.02 -21.44 -15.56
C ILE A 179 0.00 -22.55 -16.61
N GLY A 180 1.17 -22.93 -17.09
CA GLY A 180 1.30 -23.98 -18.10
C GLY A 180 0.50 -23.72 -19.39
N GLY A 181 0.31 -22.44 -19.76
CA GLY A 181 -0.49 -22.05 -20.92
C GLY A 181 -2.00 -21.96 -20.70
N THR A 182 -2.50 -22.30 -19.50
CA THR A 182 -3.91 -22.13 -19.11
C THR A 182 -4.08 -20.79 -18.39
N THR A 183 -5.07 -19.99 -18.77
CA THR A 183 -5.39 -18.71 -18.11
C THR A 183 -6.31 -18.97 -16.93
N TYR A 184 -5.94 -18.38 -15.78
CA TYR A 184 -6.73 -18.35 -14.55
C TYR A 184 -7.12 -16.90 -14.24
N THR A 185 -8.37 -16.70 -13.86
CA THR A 185 -8.90 -15.41 -13.39
C THR A 185 -9.09 -15.45 -11.88
N PRO A 186 -9.35 -14.32 -11.19
CA PRO A 186 -9.66 -14.31 -9.76
C PRO A 186 -10.87 -15.15 -9.32
N ASN A 187 -11.57 -15.78 -10.26
CA ASN A 187 -12.69 -16.69 -9.99
C ASN A 187 -12.37 -18.16 -10.30
N ASP A 188 -11.19 -18.44 -10.80
CA ASP A 188 -10.78 -19.81 -11.16
C ASP A 188 -9.77 -20.31 -10.12
N PRO A 189 -10.08 -21.40 -9.38
CA PRO A 189 -9.14 -21.97 -8.42
C PRO A 189 -7.93 -22.57 -9.14
N MET A 190 -6.74 -22.28 -8.59
CA MET A 190 -5.48 -22.81 -9.13
C MET A 190 -5.15 -24.18 -8.54
N THR A 191 -5.22 -24.28 -7.22
CA THR A 191 -5.00 -25.52 -6.48
C THR A 191 -5.99 -25.65 -5.32
N SER A 192 -6.00 -26.80 -4.66
CA SER A 192 -6.93 -27.06 -3.57
C SER A 192 -6.36 -28.02 -2.55
N VAL A 193 -6.84 -27.87 -1.32
CA VAL A 193 -6.56 -28.77 -0.18
C VAL A 193 -7.86 -29.03 0.55
N ASN A 194 -8.21 -30.27 0.82
CA ASN A 194 -9.36 -30.55 1.65
C ASN A 194 -8.98 -30.81 3.12
N LEU A 195 -9.88 -30.42 4.01
CA LEU A 195 -9.80 -30.60 5.45
C LEU A 195 -11.03 -31.38 5.94
N GLN A 196 -10.82 -32.40 6.78
CA GLN A 196 -11.89 -33.15 7.39
C GLN A 196 -11.67 -33.25 8.90
N PHE A 197 -12.72 -33.01 9.68
CA PHE A 197 -12.67 -33.07 11.15
C PHE A 197 -14.06 -33.38 11.73
N LEU A 198 -14.14 -33.53 13.05
CA LEU A 198 -15.35 -33.85 13.78
C LEU A 198 -15.85 -32.69 14.63
N ILE A 199 -17.17 -32.59 14.76
CA ILE A 199 -17.85 -31.77 15.77
C ILE A 199 -18.68 -32.66 16.66
N GLN A 200 -18.47 -32.59 17.98
CA GLN A 200 -19.29 -33.22 18.99
C GLN A 200 -20.11 -32.16 19.72
N THR A 201 -21.43 -32.35 19.76
CA THR A 201 -22.29 -31.55 20.63
C THR A 201 -22.29 -32.14 22.03
N ALA A 202 -22.23 -31.31 23.07
CA ALA A 202 -22.23 -31.74 24.47
C ALA A 202 -23.22 -30.93 25.29
N SER A 203 -23.85 -31.55 26.26
CA SER A 203 -24.69 -30.86 27.26
C SER A 203 -23.77 -30.26 28.33
N LEU A 204 -23.38 -29.00 28.12
CA LEU A 204 -22.51 -28.25 29.03
C LEU A 204 -23.35 -27.29 29.89
N SER A 205 -22.90 -27.00 31.11
CA SER A 205 -23.60 -26.12 32.05
C SER A 205 -23.31 -24.64 31.75
N GLY A 206 -24.26 -23.74 32.05
CA GLY A 206 -24.13 -22.30 31.93
C GLY A 206 -24.47 -21.72 30.52
N GLY A 207 -24.35 -20.43 30.35
CA GLY A 207 -24.69 -19.71 29.10
C GLY A 207 -23.71 -19.94 27.96
N CYS A 208 -24.16 -19.73 26.73
CA CYS A 208 -23.31 -19.88 25.51
C CYS A 208 -22.11 -18.93 25.50
N ASP A 209 -22.22 -17.77 26.14
CA ASP A 209 -21.16 -16.73 26.16
C ASP A 209 -20.15 -16.91 27.30
N GLU A 210 -20.44 -17.82 28.26
CA GLU A 210 -19.56 -18.12 29.40
C GLU A 210 -18.47 -19.10 29.01
N ARG A 211 -17.54 -18.65 28.15
CA ARG A 211 -16.42 -19.46 27.66
C ARG A 211 -15.10 -18.73 27.81
N PRO A 212 -13.97 -19.45 27.83
CA PRO A 212 -12.65 -18.81 27.82
C PRO A 212 -12.49 -17.84 26.64
N LYS A 213 -11.70 -16.78 26.86
CA LYS A 213 -11.42 -15.76 25.83
C LYS A 213 -9.93 -15.42 25.81
N PHE A 214 -9.38 -15.27 24.62
CA PHE A 214 -8.03 -14.73 24.46
C PHE A 214 -8.01 -13.23 24.79
N VAL A 215 -6.99 -12.78 25.51
CA VAL A 215 -6.81 -11.37 25.90
C VAL A 215 -5.81 -10.66 24.99
N ASN A 216 -5.75 -9.33 25.12
CA ASN A 216 -5.02 -8.44 24.19
C ASN A 216 -3.50 -8.68 24.10
N ASP A 217 -2.90 -9.34 25.08
CA ASP A 217 -1.47 -9.73 25.01
C ASP A 217 -1.21 -10.91 24.06
N THR A 218 -2.28 -11.60 23.63
CA THR A 218 -2.22 -12.64 22.59
C THR A 218 -2.14 -11.98 21.22
N PRO A 219 -1.30 -12.45 20.29
CA PRO A 219 -1.32 -11.96 18.91
C PRO A 219 -2.74 -11.99 18.33
N SER A 220 -3.09 -10.98 17.52
CA SER A 220 -4.40 -10.95 16.87
C SER A 220 -4.57 -12.13 15.90
N GLU A 221 -5.83 -12.49 15.63
CA GLU A 221 -6.14 -13.53 14.64
C GLU A 221 -5.50 -13.18 13.30
N GLY A 222 -4.85 -14.17 12.66
CA GLY A 222 -4.20 -14.01 11.36
C GLY A 222 -2.89 -13.21 11.39
N THR A 223 -2.32 -12.92 12.58
CA THR A 223 -0.98 -12.28 12.65
C THR A 223 0.05 -13.15 11.94
N VAL A 224 0.88 -12.55 11.09
CA VAL A 224 1.95 -13.21 10.36
C VAL A 224 3.30 -12.96 11.04
N PHE A 225 4.09 -14.01 11.23
CA PHE A 225 5.45 -13.97 11.75
C PHE A 225 6.41 -14.51 10.68
N ASP A 226 7.35 -13.68 10.23
CA ASP A 226 8.42 -14.10 9.33
C ASP A 226 9.61 -14.61 10.15
N VAL A 227 10.08 -15.82 9.82
CA VAL A 227 11.17 -16.51 10.53
C VAL A 227 12.10 -17.15 9.53
N ILE A 228 13.40 -17.07 9.77
CA ILE A 228 14.39 -17.80 8.97
C ILE A 228 14.71 -19.16 9.58
N THR A 229 15.10 -20.13 8.76
CA THR A 229 15.52 -21.45 9.23
C THR A 229 16.65 -21.35 10.27
N GLY A 230 16.52 -22.09 11.36
CA GLY A 230 17.46 -22.06 12.48
C GLY A 230 17.24 -20.92 13.49
N GLN A 231 16.37 -19.96 13.21
CA GLN A 231 15.99 -18.92 14.17
C GLN A 231 14.88 -19.40 15.09
N THR A 232 15.05 -19.21 16.39
CA THR A 232 14.01 -19.57 17.37
C THR A 232 12.98 -18.47 17.50
N ILE A 233 11.70 -18.83 17.39
CA ILE A 233 10.56 -17.95 17.65
C ILE A 233 9.82 -18.39 18.92
N HIS A 234 9.31 -17.39 19.64
CA HIS A 234 8.46 -17.57 20.82
C HIS A 234 7.14 -16.84 20.62
N ILE A 235 6.02 -17.57 20.78
CA ILE A 235 4.67 -16.99 20.68
C ILE A 235 3.90 -17.40 21.93
N SER A 236 3.23 -16.44 22.58
CA SER A 236 2.50 -16.66 23.81
C SER A 236 1.01 -16.41 23.63
N PHE A 237 0.20 -17.28 24.16
CA PHE A 237 -1.26 -17.16 24.18
C PHE A 237 -1.75 -16.94 25.60
N TYR A 238 -2.49 -15.84 25.81
CA TYR A 238 -3.01 -15.44 27.12
C TYR A 238 -4.52 -15.57 27.13
N VAL A 239 -5.06 -16.27 28.11
CA VAL A 239 -6.48 -16.65 28.22
C VAL A 239 -7.06 -16.19 29.54
N ILE A 240 -8.26 -15.62 29.51
CA ILE A 240 -9.07 -15.33 30.69
C ILE A 240 -10.34 -16.16 30.67
N SER A 241 -10.75 -16.67 31.83
CA SER A 241 -12.03 -17.36 32.04
C SER A 241 -12.56 -17.12 33.44
N ASN A 242 -13.89 -17.21 33.59
CA ASN A 242 -14.54 -17.21 34.90
C ASN A 242 -14.37 -18.54 35.63
N ALA A 243 -14.13 -19.64 34.89
CA ALA A 243 -13.82 -20.95 35.43
C ALA A 243 -12.32 -21.25 35.25
N THR A 244 -11.81 -22.22 36.02
CA THR A 244 -10.42 -22.66 35.88
C THR A 244 -10.19 -23.22 34.47
N ILE A 245 -9.13 -22.79 33.80
CA ILE A 245 -8.70 -23.38 32.54
C ILE A 245 -8.13 -24.77 32.83
N SER A 246 -8.70 -25.77 32.19
CA SER A 246 -8.28 -27.16 32.31
C SER A 246 -7.11 -27.48 31.39
N ARG A 247 -7.17 -26.97 30.16
CA ARG A 247 -6.13 -27.16 29.12
C ARG A 247 -6.15 -26.06 28.09
N VAL A 248 -5.08 -25.99 27.34
CA VAL A 248 -5.00 -25.22 26.06
C VAL A 248 -4.47 -26.19 25.01
N ASP A 249 -5.32 -26.55 24.08
CA ASP A 249 -4.96 -27.38 22.93
C ASP A 249 -4.21 -26.52 21.94
N VAL A 250 -3.04 -26.93 21.56
CA VAL A 250 -2.19 -26.22 20.57
C VAL A 250 -2.04 -27.11 19.34
N THR A 251 -2.49 -26.60 18.21
CA THR A 251 -2.20 -27.17 16.89
C THR A 251 -1.00 -26.43 16.34
N SER A 252 0.11 -27.11 16.18
CA SER A 252 1.40 -26.49 15.92
C SER A 252 2.17 -27.15 14.78
N PRO A 253 3.12 -26.46 14.15
CA PRO A 253 4.09 -27.09 13.26
C PRO A 253 4.90 -28.17 13.96
N ALA A 254 5.37 -29.16 13.18
CA ALA A 254 6.20 -30.24 13.72
C ALA A 254 7.47 -29.71 14.39
N GLY A 255 7.78 -30.25 15.57
CA GLY A 255 8.95 -29.85 16.37
C GLY A 255 8.75 -28.60 17.21
N MET A 256 7.60 -27.97 17.20
CA MET A 256 7.26 -26.92 18.16
C MET A 256 6.98 -27.51 19.53
N THR A 257 7.44 -26.83 20.55
CA THR A 257 7.17 -27.20 21.97
C THR A 257 6.32 -26.13 22.61
N TYR A 258 5.49 -26.52 23.58
CA TYR A 258 4.66 -25.60 24.36
C TYR A 258 4.55 -25.98 25.81
N THR A 259 4.33 -24.99 26.67
CA THR A 259 4.16 -25.20 28.13
C THR A 259 2.72 -25.61 28.44
N SER A 260 2.52 -26.27 29.57
CA SER A 260 1.18 -26.36 30.16
C SER A 260 0.67 -24.96 30.55
N PRO A 261 -0.67 -24.75 30.64
CA PRO A 261 -1.23 -23.48 31.12
C PRO A 261 -0.69 -23.08 32.48
N GLN A 262 -0.18 -21.86 32.60
CA GLN A 262 0.38 -21.33 33.85
C GLN A 262 -0.30 -20.01 34.21
N PRO A 263 -0.52 -19.72 35.51
CA PRO A 263 -1.04 -18.41 35.95
C PRO A 263 -0.09 -17.27 35.52
N PHE A 264 -0.66 -16.20 34.99
CA PHE A 264 0.14 -15.04 34.60
C PHE A 264 0.41 -14.15 35.81
N PRO A 265 1.69 -13.86 36.13
CA PRO A 265 2.03 -13.06 37.30
C PRO A 265 1.41 -11.66 37.22
N GLY A 266 0.72 -11.23 38.28
CA GLY A 266 0.13 -9.89 38.40
C GLY A 266 -1.24 -9.70 37.73
N ARG A 267 -1.81 -10.72 37.08
CA ARG A 267 -3.18 -10.69 36.51
C ARG A 267 -3.99 -11.89 36.94
N PRO A 268 -4.72 -11.81 38.06
CA PRO A 268 -5.57 -12.90 38.54
C PRO A 268 -6.59 -13.33 37.47
N GLY A 269 -6.76 -14.64 37.28
CA GLY A 269 -7.69 -15.22 36.32
C GLY A 269 -7.16 -15.30 34.88
N VAL A 270 -5.97 -14.79 34.59
CA VAL A 270 -5.28 -14.97 33.30
C VAL A 270 -4.30 -16.14 33.42
N VAL A 271 -4.38 -17.05 32.48
CA VAL A 271 -3.35 -18.09 32.25
C VAL A 271 -2.68 -17.88 30.92
N PHE A 272 -1.47 -18.38 30.76
CA PHE A 272 -0.76 -18.30 29.50
C PHE A 272 -0.08 -19.61 29.14
N VAL A 273 0.14 -19.81 27.86
CA VAL A 273 0.93 -20.87 27.24
C VAL A 273 1.99 -20.24 26.36
N ASN A 274 3.23 -20.64 26.53
CA ASN A 274 4.34 -20.26 25.68
C ASN A 274 4.61 -21.36 24.66
N THR A 275 4.72 -20.99 23.39
CA THR A 275 5.21 -21.87 22.33
C THR A 275 6.63 -21.47 21.94
N THR A 276 7.43 -22.45 21.56
CA THR A 276 8.81 -22.24 21.12
C THR A 276 9.11 -23.14 19.94
N TRP A 277 9.62 -22.57 18.87
CA TRP A 277 9.93 -23.30 17.65
C TRP A 277 11.21 -22.79 16.99
N THR A 278 11.99 -23.74 16.47
CA THR A 278 13.18 -23.45 15.65
C THR A 278 13.02 -24.24 14.37
N PRO A 279 12.51 -23.61 13.28
CA PRO A 279 12.26 -24.32 12.04
C PRO A 279 13.56 -24.75 11.36
N THR A 280 13.49 -25.87 10.68
CA THR A 280 14.57 -26.47 9.90
C THR A 280 14.40 -26.18 8.41
N ALA A 281 15.43 -26.43 7.59
CA ALA A 281 15.39 -26.20 6.14
C ALA A 281 14.30 -27.03 5.40
N ILE A 282 13.84 -28.14 5.97
CA ILE A 282 12.75 -28.92 5.38
C ILE A 282 11.37 -28.34 5.70
N GLN A 283 11.29 -27.32 6.55
CA GLN A 283 10.06 -26.65 6.98
C GLN A 283 9.92 -25.25 6.37
N ILE A 284 10.60 -24.99 5.26
CA ILE A 284 10.38 -23.77 4.49
C ILE A 284 8.95 -23.80 3.95
N GLY A 285 8.21 -22.69 4.18
CA GLY A 285 6.82 -22.58 3.77
C GLY A 285 5.97 -21.87 4.82
N SER A 286 4.66 -21.73 4.55
CA SER A 286 3.69 -21.22 5.51
C SER A 286 3.26 -22.31 6.47
N HIS A 287 3.24 -21.99 7.74
CA HIS A 287 2.75 -22.83 8.83
C HIS A 287 1.71 -22.08 9.64
N ILE A 288 0.74 -22.81 10.17
CA ILE A 288 -0.30 -22.23 11.01
C ILE A 288 -0.14 -22.76 12.43
N LEU A 289 -0.19 -21.86 13.41
CA LEU A 289 -0.19 -22.16 14.83
C LEU A 289 -1.51 -21.69 15.42
N CYS A 290 -2.28 -22.60 16.02
CA CYS A 290 -3.55 -22.28 16.67
C CYS A 290 -3.55 -22.71 18.13
N ALA A 291 -4.31 -22.00 18.94
CA ALA A 291 -4.62 -22.36 20.31
C ALA A 291 -6.13 -22.31 20.57
N ILE A 292 -6.65 -23.28 21.34
CA ILE A 292 -8.02 -23.32 21.83
C ILE A 292 -7.95 -23.65 23.34
N ALA A 293 -8.50 -22.77 24.15
CA ALA A 293 -8.53 -22.97 25.59
C ALA A 293 -9.84 -23.64 26.02
N GLU A 294 -9.78 -24.57 26.97
CA GLU A 294 -10.93 -25.24 27.55
C GLU A 294 -10.94 -25.10 29.07
N ASP A 295 -12.09 -24.79 29.62
CA ASP A 295 -12.27 -24.74 31.07
C ASP A 295 -12.68 -26.11 31.68
N ILE A 296 -12.71 -26.17 33.00
CA ILE A 296 -13.11 -27.39 33.73
C ILE A 296 -14.57 -27.82 33.49
N ASN A 297 -15.40 -26.96 32.89
CA ASN A 297 -16.78 -27.26 32.52
C ASN A 297 -16.89 -27.81 31.09
N GLY A 298 -15.76 -27.97 30.38
CA GLY A 298 -15.70 -28.44 29.02
C GLY A 298 -16.03 -27.36 27.97
N LYS A 299 -16.09 -26.07 28.36
CA LYS A 299 -16.34 -24.97 27.44
C LYS A 299 -15.05 -24.56 26.77
N ALA A 300 -15.06 -24.50 25.43
CA ALA A 300 -13.94 -24.10 24.63
C ALA A 300 -14.04 -22.63 24.15
N SER A 301 -12.90 -21.95 24.06
CA SER A 301 -12.77 -20.65 23.42
C SER A 301 -12.96 -20.76 21.91
N ASP A 302 -13.11 -19.61 21.23
CA ASP A 302 -12.82 -19.55 19.81
C ASP A 302 -11.35 -19.89 19.57
N SER A 303 -11.04 -20.39 18.37
CA SER A 303 -9.65 -20.61 17.95
C SER A 303 -8.92 -19.26 17.85
N ARG A 304 -7.64 -19.26 18.21
CA ARG A 304 -6.74 -18.15 17.97
C ARG A 304 -5.55 -18.65 17.16
N CYS A 305 -5.47 -18.20 15.92
CA CYS A 305 -4.48 -18.69 14.96
C CYS A 305 -3.56 -17.58 14.48
N VAL A 306 -2.32 -17.95 14.21
CA VAL A 306 -1.30 -17.09 13.60
C VAL A 306 -0.61 -17.86 12.48
N GLU A 307 -0.11 -17.15 11.48
CA GLU A 307 0.72 -17.69 10.41
C GLU A 307 2.20 -17.51 10.75
N ILE A 308 3.02 -18.52 10.47
CA ILE A 308 4.48 -18.47 10.59
C ILE A 308 5.06 -18.79 9.22
N ARG A 309 5.73 -17.82 8.59
CA ARG A 309 6.39 -17.96 7.30
C ARG A 309 7.86 -18.26 7.51
N VAL A 310 8.27 -19.46 7.12
CA VAL A 310 9.66 -19.91 7.24
C VAL A 310 10.40 -19.80 5.93
N THR A 311 11.60 -19.21 5.98
CA THR A 311 12.44 -18.99 4.80
C THR A 311 13.91 -19.26 5.12
N ASP A 312 14.72 -19.56 4.11
CA ASP A 312 16.16 -19.77 4.29
C ASP A 312 16.93 -18.47 4.52
N ILE A 313 16.58 -17.44 3.74
CA ILE A 313 17.21 -16.12 3.80
C ILE A 313 16.09 -15.12 3.60
N SER A 314 15.95 -14.18 4.53
CA SER A 314 15.10 -13.04 4.26
C SER A 314 15.77 -12.14 3.24
N PRO A 315 15.14 -11.80 2.11
CA PRO A 315 15.73 -10.85 1.15
C PRO A 315 15.94 -9.45 1.76
N CYS A 316 15.38 -9.22 2.96
CA CYS A 316 15.52 -7.97 3.71
C CYS A 316 16.71 -7.95 4.69
N VAL A 317 17.42 -9.06 4.91
CA VAL A 317 18.57 -9.11 5.85
C VAL A 317 19.73 -8.21 5.39
N GLU A 318 19.92 -8.07 4.09
CA GLU A 318 20.97 -7.20 3.51
C GLU A 318 20.54 -5.73 3.38
N GLU A 319 19.40 -5.35 3.99
CA GLU A 319 18.83 -4.00 3.92
C GLU A 319 18.80 -3.46 2.47
N PRO A 320 18.10 -4.14 1.55
CA PRO A 320 18.17 -3.84 0.12
C PRO A 320 17.48 -2.51 -0.28
N CYS A 321 16.76 -1.87 0.65
CA CYS A 321 16.08 -0.60 0.45
C CYS A 321 16.99 0.56 0.84
N ALA A 322 17.24 1.45 -0.11
CA ALA A 322 18.02 2.66 0.13
C ALA A 322 17.23 3.70 0.93
N ASN A 323 17.91 4.74 1.39
CA ASN A 323 17.31 5.93 2.03
C ASN A 323 16.34 5.58 3.16
N ASN A 324 16.68 4.61 4.01
CA ASN A 324 15.87 4.12 5.13
C ASN A 324 14.48 3.62 4.73
N GLY A 325 14.27 3.23 3.48
CA GLY A 325 13.05 2.57 3.04
C GLY A 325 12.82 1.27 3.79
N THR A 326 11.56 0.95 4.08
CA THR A 326 11.19 -0.29 4.76
C THR A 326 11.11 -1.43 3.76
N CYS A 327 11.91 -2.47 3.96
CA CYS A 327 11.83 -3.68 3.15
C CYS A 327 10.64 -4.53 3.59
N ILE A 328 9.78 -4.90 2.64
CA ILE A 328 8.69 -5.86 2.84
C ILE A 328 8.89 -7.01 1.89
N ARG A 329 8.94 -8.21 2.44
CA ARG A 329 9.02 -9.43 1.66
C ARG A 329 7.68 -9.73 0.98
N LEU A 330 7.72 -10.18 -0.27
CA LEU A 330 6.55 -10.61 -1.04
C LEU A 330 6.38 -12.12 -0.93
N GLY A 331 5.46 -12.54 -0.07
CA GLY A 331 5.16 -13.96 0.16
C GLY A 331 6.35 -14.77 0.64
N MET A 332 6.44 -16.03 0.22
CA MET A 332 7.52 -16.97 0.54
C MET A 332 8.67 -16.92 -0.48
N THR A 333 8.70 -15.93 -1.34
CA THR A 333 9.70 -15.78 -2.40
C THR A 333 10.93 -15.01 -1.91
N GLN A 334 12.01 -15.04 -2.68
CA GLN A 334 13.15 -14.14 -2.51
C GLN A 334 12.87 -12.72 -3.03
N ASN A 335 11.61 -12.44 -3.40
CA ASN A 335 11.18 -11.12 -3.84
C ASN A 335 10.83 -10.25 -2.64
N PHE A 336 11.11 -8.97 -2.77
CA PHE A 336 10.77 -7.96 -1.78
C PHE A 336 10.26 -6.71 -2.49
N THR A 337 9.58 -5.86 -1.75
CA THR A 337 9.26 -4.50 -2.15
C THR A 337 9.75 -3.54 -1.08
N CYS A 338 10.11 -2.35 -1.49
CA CYS A 338 10.48 -1.30 -0.56
C CYS A 338 9.32 -0.31 -0.41
N ILE A 339 8.96 -0.01 0.82
CA ILE A 339 8.14 1.16 1.13
C ILE A 339 9.10 2.32 1.35
N CYS A 340 9.08 3.26 0.43
CA CYS A 340 9.94 4.43 0.49
C CYS A 340 9.43 5.45 1.49
N LEU A 341 10.36 6.14 2.14
CA LEU A 341 10.04 7.37 2.85
C LEU A 341 9.64 8.46 1.85
N SER A 342 8.89 9.44 2.32
CA SER A 342 8.55 10.63 1.52
C SER A 342 9.82 11.25 0.91
N GLY A 343 9.70 11.73 -0.32
CA GLY A 343 10.83 12.27 -1.09
C GLY A 343 11.64 11.22 -1.85
N TYR A 344 11.33 9.92 -1.71
CA TYR A 344 12.05 8.88 -2.44
C TYR A 344 11.13 7.97 -3.25
N THR A 345 11.64 7.46 -4.38
CA THR A 345 10.95 6.54 -5.29
C THR A 345 11.91 5.49 -5.87
N GLY A 346 11.40 4.62 -6.72
CA GLY A 346 12.14 3.50 -7.31
C GLY A 346 11.95 2.20 -6.54
N ASP A 347 12.25 1.07 -7.19
CA ASP A 347 12.03 -0.29 -6.64
C ASP A 347 12.77 -0.55 -5.31
N ARG A 348 13.83 0.23 -5.06
CA ARG A 348 14.66 0.16 -3.85
C ARG A 348 14.78 1.50 -3.14
N CYS A 349 13.90 2.44 -3.40
CA CYS A 349 13.93 3.81 -2.86
C CYS A 349 15.25 4.56 -3.16
N GLN A 350 15.92 4.22 -4.25
CA GLN A 350 17.23 4.74 -4.62
C GLN A 350 17.19 6.09 -5.33
N THR A 351 16.01 6.55 -5.73
CA THR A 351 15.81 7.77 -6.51
C THR A 351 15.11 8.80 -5.65
N GLU A 352 15.72 9.95 -5.49
CA GLU A 352 15.08 11.13 -4.92
C GLU A 352 14.02 11.65 -5.90
N ILE A 353 12.91 12.08 -5.37
CA ILE A 353 11.85 12.71 -6.15
C ILE A 353 12.22 14.18 -6.32
N ASP A 354 12.37 14.60 -7.57
CA ASP A 354 12.55 16.02 -7.90
C ASP A 354 11.17 16.70 -7.95
N GLU A 355 10.78 17.34 -6.86
CA GLU A 355 9.52 18.07 -6.75
C GLU A 355 9.44 19.24 -7.73
N CYS A 356 10.60 19.76 -8.15
CA CYS A 356 10.69 20.82 -9.15
C CYS A 356 10.27 20.39 -10.55
N THR A 357 10.22 19.08 -10.84
CA THR A 357 9.75 18.54 -12.13
C THR A 357 8.30 18.95 -12.43
N SER A 358 7.46 19.12 -11.41
CA SER A 358 6.08 19.58 -11.55
C SER A 358 5.95 21.08 -11.83
N LEU A 359 7.08 21.81 -11.88
CA LEU A 359 7.16 23.26 -12.04
C LEU A 359 6.27 24.04 -11.05
N PRO A 360 6.42 23.81 -9.76
CA PRO A 360 5.53 24.39 -8.75
C PRO A 360 5.73 25.90 -8.56
N CYS A 361 6.92 26.43 -8.92
CA CYS A 361 7.26 27.85 -8.75
C CYS A 361 6.72 28.67 -9.92
N LEU A 362 5.97 29.71 -9.59
CA LEU A 362 5.33 30.61 -10.55
C LEU A 362 6.25 31.78 -10.95
N ASN A 363 5.81 32.55 -11.95
CA ASN A 363 6.44 33.80 -12.39
C ASN A 363 7.93 33.68 -12.72
N ASN A 364 8.33 32.54 -13.29
CA ASN A 364 9.72 32.23 -13.64
C ASN A 364 10.67 32.26 -12.43
N ALA A 365 10.19 31.93 -11.25
CA ALA A 365 11.01 31.75 -10.08
C ALA A 365 11.91 30.51 -10.22
N THR A 366 13.01 30.49 -9.51
CA THR A 366 13.90 29.33 -9.46
C THR A 366 13.41 28.37 -8.41
N CYS A 367 13.11 27.14 -8.81
CA CYS A 367 12.80 26.05 -7.89
C CYS A 367 14.10 25.43 -7.38
N ILE A 368 14.16 25.19 -6.09
CA ILE A 368 15.23 24.45 -5.41
C ILE A 368 14.58 23.22 -4.82
N ASP A 369 15.06 22.08 -5.24
CA ASP A 369 14.66 20.76 -4.79
C ASP A 369 15.33 20.41 -3.45
N ASP A 370 14.59 19.73 -2.56
CA ASP A 370 15.06 19.17 -1.30
C ASP A 370 14.19 17.97 -0.93
N ILE A 371 14.65 17.10 -0.05
CA ILE A 371 13.96 15.83 0.26
C ILE A 371 12.51 16.09 0.72
N ASP A 372 11.53 15.57 -0.01
CA ASP A 372 10.07 15.68 0.25
C ASP A 372 9.55 17.13 0.31
N LEU A 373 10.29 18.07 -0.23
CA LEU A 373 9.88 19.47 -0.27
C LEU A 373 10.65 20.26 -1.33
N PHE A 374 10.09 21.36 -1.74
CA PHE A 374 10.78 22.32 -2.61
C PHE A 374 10.72 23.72 -2.02
N SER A 375 11.58 24.57 -2.49
CA SER A 375 11.52 26.01 -2.20
C SER A 375 11.65 26.84 -3.45
N CYS A 376 10.96 27.98 -3.49
CA CYS A 376 11.00 28.89 -4.63
C CYS A 376 11.81 30.14 -4.28
N VAL A 377 12.82 30.43 -5.09
CA VAL A 377 13.51 31.72 -5.06
C VAL A 377 12.80 32.64 -6.03
N CYS A 378 12.04 33.56 -5.50
CA CYS A 378 11.27 34.50 -6.29
C CYS A 378 12.17 35.48 -7.03
N ARG A 379 11.77 35.80 -8.25
CA ARG A 379 12.36 36.96 -8.96
C ARG A 379 11.91 38.25 -8.32
N PRO A 380 12.71 39.34 -8.46
CA PRO A 380 12.30 40.68 -8.03
C PRO A 380 10.88 41.00 -8.54
N GLY A 381 10.09 41.62 -7.67
CA GLY A 381 8.68 41.94 -7.91
C GLY A 381 7.69 40.88 -7.47
N PHE A 382 8.12 39.67 -7.08
CA PHE A 382 7.23 38.60 -6.64
C PHE A 382 7.53 38.13 -5.22
N THR A 383 6.48 37.64 -4.52
CA THR A 383 6.54 37.07 -3.19
C THR A 383 5.54 35.92 -3.08
N GLY A 384 5.51 35.25 -1.92
CA GLY A 384 4.67 34.06 -1.69
C GLY A 384 5.49 32.77 -1.66
N ILE A 385 4.87 31.68 -1.25
CA ILE A 385 5.56 30.37 -1.09
C ILE A 385 5.99 29.81 -2.44
N VAL A 386 5.17 30.00 -3.45
CA VAL A 386 5.43 29.60 -4.84
C VAL A 386 5.63 30.82 -5.76
N CYS A 387 5.89 31.98 -5.18
CA CYS A 387 6.07 33.25 -5.90
C CYS A 387 4.83 33.69 -6.70
N GLU A 388 3.67 33.37 -6.18
CA GLU A 388 2.37 33.60 -6.79
C GLU A 388 1.88 35.05 -6.68
N THR A 389 2.45 35.84 -5.78
CA THR A 389 1.95 37.17 -5.44
C THR A 389 2.87 38.24 -6.03
N ASP A 390 2.30 39.14 -6.82
CA ASP A 390 2.97 40.37 -7.25
C ASP A 390 3.11 41.33 -6.08
N ILE A 391 4.30 41.87 -5.89
CA ILE A 391 4.57 42.85 -4.83
C ILE A 391 4.00 44.19 -5.33
N ASN A 392 3.09 44.75 -4.56
CA ASN A 392 2.51 46.06 -4.88
C ASN A 392 3.43 47.18 -4.40
N GLU A 393 4.27 47.69 -5.27
CA GLU A 393 5.18 48.79 -4.95
C GLU A 393 4.43 50.09 -4.62
N CYS A 394 3.21 50.20 -5.11
CA CYS A 394 2.35 51.35 -4.76
C CYS A 394 1.84 51.36 -3.32
N ALA A 395 2.02 50.27 -2.57
CA ALA A 395 1.58 50.18 -1.16
C ALA A 395 2.34 51.17 -0.23
N SER A 396 3.53 51.61 -0.62
CA SER A 396 4.32 52.62 0.08
C SER A 396 3.94 54.08 -0.28
N PHE A 397 2.94 54.25 -1.14
CA PHE A 397 2.50 55.57 -1.66
C PHE A 397 3.66 56.43 -2.20
N PRO A 398 4.45 55.93 -3.14
CA PRO A 398 5.67 56.61 -3.58
C PRO A 398 5.43 57.85 -4.44
N CYS A 399 4.23 58.04 -4.97
CA CYS A 399 3.93 59.17 -5.84
C CYS A 399 3.52 60.39 -5.02
N GLU A 400 4.20 61.49 -5.28
CA GLU A 400 3.94 62.77 -4.61
C GLU A 400 2.84 63.59 -5.32
N ASN A 401 2.45 64.69 -4.77
CA ASN A 401 1.53 65.68 -5.34
C ASN A 401 0.23 65.08 -5.91
N ASN A 402 -0.36 64.06 -5.23
CA ASN A 402 -1.53 63.35 -5.70
C ASN A 402 -1.36 62.60 -7.03
N GLY A 403 -0.12 62.25 -7.39
CA GLY A 403 0.16 61.36 -8.51
C GLY A 403 -0.50 59.99 -8.34
N THR A 404 -1.05 59.45 -9.42
CA THR A 404 -1.60 58.11 -9.40
C THR A 404 -0.48 57.09 -9.58
N CYS A 405 -0.28 56.22 -8.60
CA CYS A 405 0.68 55.14 -8.71
C CYS A 405 0.13 54.00 -9.53
N LEU A 406 0.90 53.56 -10.48
CA LEU A 406 0.65 52.40 -11.36
C LEU A 406 1.64 51.31 -11.03
N ASP A 407 1.13 50.26 -10.45
CA ASP A 407 1.89 49.09 -10.05
C ASP A 407 2.36 48.31 -11.29
N ARG A 408 3.58 47.77 -11.25
CA ARG A 408 4.19 46.91 -12.26
C ARG A 408 5.17 45.96 -11.62
N ILE A 409 5.55 44.91 -12.31
CA ILE A 409 6.49 43.94 -11.82
C ILE A 409 7.83 44.58 -11.45
N ASP A 410 8.25 44.50 -10.20
CA ASP A 410 9.50 45.02 -9.61
C ASP A 410 9.70 46.53 -9.83
N GLN A 411 8.66 47.27 -10.10
CA GLN A 411 8.71 48.71 -10.28
C GLN A 411 7.32 49.32 -10.23
N PHE A 412 7.28 50.62 -10.03
CA PHE A 412 6.05 51.40 -10.18
C PHE A 412 6.25 52.55 -11.16
N ALA A 413 5.18 53.11 -11.58
CA ALA A 413 5.21 54.35 -12.38
C ALA A 413 4.18 55.33 -11.79
N CYS A 414 4.55 56.59 -11.71
CA CYS A 414 3.61 57.63 -11.31
C CYS A 414 3.00 58.34 -12.52
N ALA A 415 1.67 58.34 -12.58
CA ALA A 415 0.93 59.18 -13.51
C ALA A 415 0.69 60.55 -12.81
N CYS A 416 1.45 61.53 -13.23
CA CYS A 416 1.39 62.82 -12.58
C CYS A 416 0.15 63.62 -13.00
N PRO A 417 -0.48 64.35 -12.09
CA PRO A 417 -1.52 65.30 -12.43
C PRO A 417 -0.94 66.47 -13.18
N LEU A 418 -1.81 67.23 -13.80
CA LEU A 418 -1.40 68.43 -14.54
C LEU A 418 -0.62 69.40 -13.63
N GLY A 419 0.53 69.85 -14.15
CA GLY A 419 1.43 70.77 -13.44
C GLY A 419 2.59 70.10 -12.73
N PHE A 420 2.61 68.75 -12.71
CA PHE A 420 3.71 68.02 -12.09
C PHE A 420 4.39 67.07 -13.06
N THR A 421 5.68 66.87 -12.87
CA THR A 421 6.53 65.94 -13.62
C THR A 421 7.55 65.31 -12.66
N GLY A 422 8.46 64.48 -13.19
CA GLY A 422 9.40 63.72 -12.41
C GLY A 422 8.99 62.26 -12.28
N ILE A 423 9.87 61.43 -11.72
CA ILE A 423 9.62 60.00 -11.53
C ILE A 423 8.56 59.73 -10.45
N LEU A 424 8.54 60.59 -9.45
CA LEU A 424 7.61 60.53 -8.29
C LEU A 424 6.54 61.62 -8.37
N CYS A 425 6.49 62.44 -9.43
CA CYS A 425 5.69 63.65 -9.55
C CYS A 425 6.14 64.77 -8.60
N GLU A 426 7.40 64.74 -8.21
CA GLU A 426 8.03 65.63 -7.23
C GLU A 426 8.38 67.00 -7.81
N ILE A 427 8.37 67.17 -9.13
CA ILE A 427 8.81 68.36 -9.83
C ILE A 427 7.59 69.16 -10.33
N ASP A 428 7.45 70.39 -9.88
CA ASP A 428 6.50 71.32 -10.45
C ASP A 428 6.93 71.74 -11.89
N VAL A 429 6.02 71.69 -12.82
CA VAL A 429 6.28 72.04 -14.23
C VAL A 429 6.26 73.57 -14.32
N ASP A 430 7.39 74.14 -14.65
CA ASP A 430 7.46 75.58 -14.96
C ASP A 430 6.78 75.87 -16.30
N GLU A 431 5.49 76.18 -16.28
CA GLU A 431 4.74 76.53 -17.47
C GLU A 431 5.27 77.80 -18.13
N CYS A 432 5.97 78.64 -17.35
CA CYS A 432 6.59 79.83 -17.84
C CYS A 432 7.84 79.59 -18.71
N ALA A 433 8.46 78.38 -18.59
CA ALA A 433 9.62 78.03 -19.41
C ALA A 433 9.32 78.05 -20.92
N SER A 434 8.10 77.72 -21.30
CA SER A 434 7.62 77.79 -22.73
C SER A 434 7.36 79.21 -23.21
N ARG A 435 7.47 80.19 -22.33
CA ARG A 435 7.18 81.62 -22.56
C ARG A 435 5.78 81.86 -23.17
N PRO A 436 4.73 81.38 -22.50
CA PRO A 436 3.36 81.42 -23.04
C PRO A 436 2.80 82.83 -23.02
N CYS A 437 3.36 83.71 -22.19
CA CYS A 437 2.93 85.10 -22.16
C CYS A 437 3.52 85.97 -23.29
N THR A 438 2.71 86.82 -23.85
CA THR A 438 3.15 87.76 -24.87
C THR A 438 4.15 88.73 -24.28
N PHE A 439 4.97 89.35 -25.13
CA PHE A 439 6.11 90.19 -24.77
C PHE A 439 5.80 91.25 -23.67
N LEU A 440 4.56 91.69 -23.61
CA LEU A 440 4.14 92.72 -22.65
C LEU A 440 3.82 92.20 -21.27
N PHE A 441 3.81 90.89 -21.10
CA PHE A 441 3.39 90.25 -19.84
C PHE A 441 4.57 89.46 -19.22
N ASP A 442 4.67 89.52 -17.93
CA ASP A 442 5.51 88.63 -17.14
C ASP A 442 4.72 87.38 -16.79
N CYS A 443 5.34 86.23 -16.91
CA CYS A 443 4.76 84.95 -16.59
C CYS A 443 5.04 84.69 -15.11
N TYR A 444 4.01 84.24 -14.41
CA TYR A 444 4.08 83.74 -13.05
C TYR A 444 3.63 82.30 -13.08
N ASP A 445 4.53 81.46 -12.68
CA ASP A 445 4.32 80.03 -12.60
C ASP A 445 3.39 79.65 -11.46
N GLY A 446 2.53 78.68 -11.66
CA GLY A 446 1.61 78.13 -10.66
C GLY A 446 1.23 76.72 -11.00
N ILE A 447 0.78 75.92 -10.04
CA ILE A 447 0.53 74.46 -10.21
C ILE A 447 -0.43 74.20 -11.36
N GLY A 448 0.08 73.66 -12.48
CA GLY A 448 -0.67 73.28 -13.65
C GLY A 448 -1.27 74.43 -14.45
N MET A 449 -0.85 75.64 -14.17
CA MET A 449 -1.30 76.85 -14.86
C MET A 449 -0.25 77.97 -14.74
N TYR A 450 -0.32 78.89 -15.61
CA TYR A 450 0.46 80.12 -15.50
C TYR A 450 -0.46 81.34 -15.52
N ASP A 451 0.01 82.39 -14.93
CA ASP A 451 -0.68 83.69 -14.92
C ASP A 451 0.20 84.75 -15.62
N CYS A 452 -0.37 85.39 -16.62
CA CYS A 452 0.32 86.43 -17.34
C CYS A 452 -0.05 87.81 -16.81
N LYS A 453 0.83 88.45 -16.03
CA LYS A 453 0.61 89.79 -15.49
C LYS A 453 1.28 90.83 -16.38
N LEU A 454 0.54 91.86 -16.71
CA LEU A 454 1.04 92.95 -17.52
C LEU A 454 2.25 93.63 -16.85
N ASN A 455 3.37 93.62 -17.57
CA ASN A 455 4.58 94.30 -17.08
C ASN A 455 4.49 95.82 -17.52
N SER A 456 4.16 96.64 -16.54
CA SER A 456 4.00 98.06 -16.75
C SER A 456 5.29 98.78 -17.26
N LEU A 457 6.47 98.20 -16.88
CA LEU A 457 7.77 98.73 -17.37
C LEU A 457 7.97 98.41 -18.87
N LYS A 458 7.59 97.20 -19.36
CA LYS A 458 7.67 96.84 -20.75
C LYS A 458 6.70 97.69 -21.61
N VAL A 459 5.49 97.86 -21.10
CA VAL A 459 4.49 98.77 -21.74
C VAL A 459 5.01 100.16 -21.82
N ALA A 460 5.57 100.72 -20.76
CA ALA A 460 6.16 102.01 -20.73
C ALA A 460 7.34 102.17 -21.72
N ALA A 461 8.20 101.11 -21.78
CA ALA A 461 9.34 101.08 -22.68
C ALA A 461 8.88 101.07 -24.18
N ILE A 462 7.77 100.30 -24.48
CA ILE A 462 7.20 100.29 -25.84
C ILE A 462 6.59 101.67 -26.18
N LEU A 463 5.84 102.22 -25.27
CA LEU A 463 5.27 103.53 -25.49
C LEU A 463 6.39 104.59 -25.69
N LEU A 464 7.51 104.46 -24.96
CA LEU A 464 8.67 105.30 -25.09
C LEU A 464 9.39 105.03 -26.43
N SER A 465 9.52 103.73 -26.86
CA SER A 465 10.14 103.36 -28.15
C SER A 465 9.27 103.74 -29.35
N LEU A 466 7.92 103.60 -29.21
CA LEU A 466 6.98 104.08 -30.26
C LEU A 466 7.04 105.60 -30.42
N ALA A 467 7.14 106.28 -29.28
CA ALA A 467 7.34 107.74 -29.30
C ALA A 467 8.68 108.11 -29.99
N LEU A 468 9.73 107.28 -29.68
CA LEU A 468 11.07 107.49 -30.33
C LEU A 468 11.07 107.07 -31.79
N THR A 469 10.36 105.97 -32.18
CA THR A 469 10.24 105.51 -33.56
C THR A 469 9.37 106.42 -34.41
N ILE A 470 8.28 106.96 -33.83
CA ILE A 470 7.49 108.01 -34.47
C ILE A 470 8.41 109.22 -34.76
N LEU A 471 9.26 109.58 -33.80
CA LEU A 471 10.24 110.61 -33.96
C LEU A 471 11.26 110.31 -35.10
N ILE A 472 11.72 109.00 -35.15
CA ILE A 472 12.66 108.50 -36.13
C ILE A 472 11.99 108.35 -37.55
N ILE A 473 10.70 107.87 -37.57
CA ILE A 473 9.94 107.74 -38.83
C ILE A 473 9.70 109.15 -39.46
N VAL A 474 9.41 110.09 -38.63
CA VAL A 474 9.34 111.48 -39.07
C VAL A 474 10.69 111.97 -39.67
N LEU A 475 11.82 111.40 -39.13
CA LEU A 475 13.16 111.67 -39.67
C LEU A 475 13.56 110.82 -40.90
N ILE A 476 12.96 109.56 -41.05
CA ILE A 476 13.28 108.59 -42.16
C ILE A 476 12.36 108.71 -43.33
N ILE A 477 11.16 109.28 -43.24
CA ILE A 477 10.31 109.59 -44.40
C ILE A 477 11.08 110.46 -45.40
N TYR A 478 12.21 110.98 -44.98
CA TYR A 478 13.11 111.76 -45.85
C TYR A 478 14.20 110.99 -46.61
N LYS A 479 14.46 109.67 -46.30
CA LYS A 479 15.50 108.94 -47.04
C LYS A 479 15.11 107.47 -47.40
N ASN A 480 14.57 107.31 -48.64
CA ASN A 480 14.77 106.22 -49.62
C ASN A 480 14.47 104.78 -49.37
N LYS A 481 13.52 104.23 -50.03
CA LYS A 481 13.40 103.18 -51.12
C LYS A 481 14.57 102.21 -51.30
N LYS A 482 14.21 100.95 -51.48
CA LYS A 482 14.76 99.79 -52.27
C LYS A 482 15.33 98.62 -51.54
N LYS A 483 14.94 97.39 -51.79
CA LYS A 483 14.86 96.35 -52.80
C LYS A 483 15.06 94.89 -52.20
N TYR A 484 14.15 93.95 -52.42
CA TYR A 484 14.10 92.60 -53.03
C TYR A 484 15.03 91.42 -52.61
N LYS A 485 14.44 90.20 -52.34
CA LYS A 485 14.28 88.89 -53.01
C LYS A 485 15.05 87.64 -52.52
N HIS A 486 14.33 86.44 -52.34
CA HIS A 486 14.27 85.08 -52.87
C HIS A 486 14.92 83.87 -52.14
N VAL A 487 14.14 82.77 -51.81
CA VAL A 487 13.95 81.39 -52.38
C VAL A 487 15.05 80.35 -51.98
N ASP A 488 14.92 79.04 -51.75
CA ASP A 488 13.98 77.90 -51.81
C ASP A 488 14.59 76.54 -51.29
N HIS A 489 13.77 75.53 -50.91
CA HIS A 489 13.73 74.02 -51.06
C HIS A 489 14.91 73.05 -50.74
N SER A 490 14.80 71.77 -50.40
CA SER A 490 13.89 70.59 -50.33
C SER A 490 14.62 69.22 -50.12
N TRP A 491 13.86 68.13 -49.78
CA TRP A 491 13.96 66.69 -50.09
C TRP A 491 14.86 65.75 -49.24
N LEU A 492 14.55 64.43 -48.91
CA LEU A 492 13.70 63.25 -48.90
C LEU A 492 14.51 61.93 -48.63
N SER A 493 14.06 60.99 -47.86
CA SER A 493 13.67 59.57 -47.94
C SER A 493 14.64 58.34 -47.80
N ASN A 494 14.07 57.27 -47.23
CA ASN A 494 14.08 55.76 -47.46
C ASN A 494 15.23 54.86 -46.93
N TYR A 495 15.07 53.55 -46.47
CA TYR A 495 14.33 52.33 -46.79
C TYR A 495 14.86 51.09 -45.95
N LEU A 496 14.03 50.15 -45.52
CA LEU A 496 13.85 48.67 -45.36
C LEU A 496 15.07 47.69 -45.36
N ASP A 497 15.06 46.47 -44.63
CA ASP A 497 14.38 45.21 -44.82
C ASP A 497 15.08 43.98 -44.12
N VAL A 498 14.37 43.02 -43.46
CA VAL A 498 14.15 41.57 -43.50
C VAL A 498 15.27 40.49 -43.32
N ARG A 499 15.07 39.44 -42.46
CA ARG A 499 14.85 37.98 -42.69
C ARG A 499 15.26 36.97 -41.57
N LYS A 500 14.43 35.87 -41.42
CA LYS A 500 14.49 34.57 -40.73
C LYS A 500 15.22 33.48 -41.59
N PRO A 501 15.24 32.09 -41.32
CA PRO A 501 14.80 31.13 -40.27
C PRO A 501 15.60 29.78 -40.10
N ASP A 502 14.99 28.75 -39.31
CA ASP A 502 14.93 27.27 -39.46
C ASP A 502 15.95 26.32 -38.75
N SER A 503 15.55 25.24 -38.08
CA SER A 503 14.88 23.98 -38.10
C SER A 503 15.68 22.74 -37.60
N GLN A 504 15.12 21.95 -36.65
CA GLN A 504 14.86 20.49 -36.50
C GLN A 504 15.96 19.35 -36.41
N PRO A 505 15.58 18.02 -36.22
CA PRO A 505 15.83 17.17 -35.00
C PRO A 505 16.58 15.85 -35.27
N ARG A 506 16.77 14.95 -34.24
CA ARG A 506 16.96 13.48 -34.47
C ARG A 506 16.81 12.55 -33.25
N GLN A 507 16.39 11.33 -33.55
CA GLN A 507 15.91 10.15 -32.85
C GLN A 507 16.96 9.07 -32.48
N VAL A 508 16.56 8.13 -31.53
CA VAL A 508 16.55 6.64 -31.54
C VAL A 508 17.81 5.86 -31.09
N TYR A 509 17.67 4.90 -30.12
CA TYR A 509 17.82 3.43 -30.26
C TYR A 509 17.84 2.66 -28.92
N MET A 510 17.10 1.50 -28.87
CA MET A 510 17.23 0.37 -27.92
C MET A 510 18.22 -0.67 -28.46
N PRO A 511 18.75 -1.68 -27.66
CA PRO A 511 18.20 -3.04 -27.68
C PRO A 511 18.42 -3.96 -26.44
N GLN A 512 17.47 -4.90 -26.22
CA GLN A 512 17.51 -6.38 -26.17
C GLN A 512 18.21 -7.18 -25.07
N GLN A 513 17.50 -8.29 -24.75
CA GLN A 513 17.52 -9.36 -23.75
C GLN A 513 18.51 -10.52 -23.99
N GLN A 514 18.72 -11.37 -22.94
CA GLN A 514 18.63 -12.85 -22.84
C GLN A 514 19.47 -13.44 -21.68
N PRO A 515 19.40 -14.75 -21.28
CA PRO A 515 18.28 -15.62 -20.95
C PRO A 515 18.40 -16.42 -19.61
N VAL A 516 17.37 -17.19 -19.32
CA VAL A 516 16.96 -18.03 -18.18
C VAL A 516 17.86 -19.24 -17.87
N GLN A 517 17.98 -19.58 -16.57
CA GLN A 517 18.38 -20.91 -16.07
C GLN A 517 17.32 -21.45 -15.10
N THR A 518 16.94 -22.70 -15.32
CA THR A 518 15.94 -23.48 -14.57
C THR A 518 16.48 -24.00 -13.25
N THR A 519 15.72 -23.81 -12.16
CA THR A 519 16.00 -24.39 -10.84
C THR A 519 14.87 -25.36 -10.43
N LYS A 520 15.28 -26.51 -9.90
CA LYS A 520 14.38 -27.54 -9.34
C LYS A 520 13.90 -27.11 -7.95
N GLN A 521 12.62 -27.17 -7.69
CA GLN A 521 12.06 -26.89 -6.36
C GLN A 521 11.61 -28.17 -5.64
N ASN A 522 11.82 -28.17 -4.32
CA ASN A 522 11.34 -29.19 -3.38
C ASN A 522 9.96 -28.79 -2.88
N LEU A 523 9.01 -29.69 -2.93
CA LEU A 523 7.66 -29.48 -2.46
C LEU A 523 7.53 -30.00 -1.02
N SER A 524 7.10 -29.15 -0.08
CA SER A 524 6.76 -29.52 1.28
C SER A 524 5.25 -29.57 1.44
N LEU A 525 4.71 -30.72 1.83
CA LEU A 525 3.29 -30.92 2.10
C LEU A 525 3.11 -31.18 3.59
N SER A 526 2.58 -30.19 4.32
CA SER A 526 2.21 -30.36 5.72
C SER A 526 0.70 -30.57 5.84
N LYS A 527 0.28 -31.61 6.53
CA LYS A 527 -1.15 -31.92 6.74
C LYS A 527 -1.44 -32.54 8.09
N VAL A 528 -2.61 -32.21 8.58
CA VAL A 528 -3.19 -32.65 9.85
C VAL A 528 -4.04 -33.89 9.60
N PHE A 529 -3.84 -34.93 10.41
CA PHE A 529 -4.63 -36.16 10.41
C PHE A 529 -5.43 -36.27 11.69
N ALA A 530 -6.68 -36.62 11.56
CA ALA A 530 -7.49 -37.13 12.67
C ALA A 530 -7.55 -38.68 12.57
N ILE A 531 -6.85 -39.39 13.43
CA ILE A 531 -6.95 -40.85 13.50
C ILE A 531 -7.61 -41.20 14.81
N ASN A 532 -8.78 -41.80 14.71
CA ASN A 532 -9.49 -42.41 15.85
C ASN A 532 -9.40 -43.92 15.68
N GLU A 533 -8.26 -44.52 16.04
CA GLU A 533 -8.15 -45.98 16.13
C GLU A 533 -8.48 -46.42 17.56
N SER A 534 -9.68 -47.00 17.72
CA SER A 534 -9.97 -47.87 18.83
C SER A 534 -9.27 -49.22 18.65
N ALA A 535 -7.94 -49.23 18.78
CA ALA A 535 -7.18 -50.45 18.93
C ALA A 535 -6.77 -50.59 20.38
N GLU A 536 -7.29 -51.63 21.06
CA GLU A 536 -6.77 -52.09 22.34
C GLU A 536 -5.26 -52.35 22.21
N ILE A 537 -4.46 -51.39 22.71
CA ILE A 537 -3.03 -51.64 22.91
C ILE A 537 -2.88 -52.35 24.26
N ASN A 538 -2.75 -53.69 24.19
CA ASN A 538 -2.17 -54.45 25.27
C ASN A 538 -0.76 -53.93 25.56
N ARG A 539 -0.63 -53.14 26.63
CA ARG A 539 0.66 -52.79 27.21
C ARG A 539 1.32 -54.03 27.75
N THR A 540 2.30 -54.59 27.04
CA THR A 540 3.32 -55.41 27.70
C THR A 540 4.49 -54.51 28.03
N ASP A 541 4.77 -54.42 29.33
CA ASP A 541 5.92 -53.75 29.93
C ASP A 541 7.23 -54.19 29.25
N GLY A 542 7.99 -53.22 28.76
CA GLY A 542 9.35 -53.42 28.27
C GLY A 542 10.20 -52.20 28.59
N LYS A 543 10.89 -52.27 29.71
CA LYS A 543 11.99 -51.40 30.09
C LYS A 543 13.05 -51.32 28.98
N LEU A 544 13.42 -50.13 28.55
CA LEU A 544 14.80 -49.56 28.55
C LEU A 544 14.71 -48.12 28.05
#